data_56c736f676543aaa2e85f29f5f503865
#
_entry.id   56c736f676543aaa2e85f29f5f503865
#
_cell.length_a   1.000
_cell.length_b   1.000
_cell.length_c   1.000
_cell.angle_alpha   90.00
_cell.angle_beta   90.00
_cell.angle_gamma   90.00
#
_symmetry.space_group_name_H-M   'P 1'
#
loop_
_entity.id
_entity.type
_entity.pdbx_description
1 polymer ?
#
loop_
_entity_poly.entity_id
_entity_poly.type
_entity_poly.pdbx_seq_one_letter_code
_entity_poly.pdbx_strand_id
1 'polypeptide(L)'
;MQLDFEIEPTINKEYLLEHYTEETYMSYYTGLPIKKGLFLSPLREDHKPSVAFYRTPNGNLIYKDFGDGTHVSFIGFVMKKYMVRYYQALQIIAEDFG
;
A
#
# COMPACT_ATOMS: atom_id res chain seq x y z
N MET A 1 -42.53 -0.80 6.63
CA MET A 1 -41.45 -0.66 5.69
C MET A 1 -40.23 -1.44 6.12
N GLN A 2 -39.71 -2.20 5.25
CA GLN A 2 -38.53 -2.94 5.52
C GLN A 2 -37.31 -2.10 5.15
N LEU A 3 -36.45 -1.92 6.11
CA LEU A 3 -35.18 -1.31 5.82
C LEU A 3 -34.18 -2.41 5.60
N ASP A 4 -34.05 -2.77 4.37
CA ASP A 4 -33.05 -3.75 3.99
C ASP A 4 -31.69 -3.09 3.95
N PHE A 5 -31.16 -2.92 5.10
CA PHE A 5 -29.78 -2.53 5.13
C PHE A 5 -28.93 -3.77 5.00
N GLU A 6 -28.37 -3.96 3.87
CA GLU A 6 -27.14 -4.71 3.87
C GLU A 6 -26.09 -3.79 4.42
N ILE A 7 -25.70 -4.06 5.64
CA ILE A 7 -24.57 -3.39 6.19
C ILE A 7 -23.35 -4.07 5.60
N GLU A 8 -22.88 -3.52 4.52
CA GLU A 8 -21.62 -3.99 3.98
C GLU A 8 -20.49 -3.55 4.92
N PRO A 9 -19.51 -4.43 5.13
CA PRO A 9 -18.37 -4.03 5.93
C PRO A 9 -17.70 -2.83 5.30
N THR A 10 -17.40 -1.85 6.12
CA THR A 10 -16.63 -0.70 5.67
C THR A 10 -15.23 -1.15 5.30
N ILE A 11 -14.82 -0.89 4.08
CA ILE A 11 -13.46 -1.18 3.65
C ILE A 11 -12.56 -0.10 4.19
N ASN A 12 -11.69 -0.47 5.11
CA ASN A 12 -10.69 0.40 5.70
C ASN A 12 -9.39 -0.38 5.86
N LYS A 13 -8.36 0.25 6.41
CA LYS A 13 -7.07 -0.38 6.61
C LYS A 13 -7.19 -1.65 7.46
N GLU A 14 -7.96 -1.60 8.52
CA GLU A 14 -8.16 -2.74 9.42
C GLU A 14 -8.80 -3.91 8.69
N TYR A 15 -9.78 -3.63 7.84
CA TYR A 15 -10.42 -4.65 7.01
C TYR A 15 -9.37 -5.36 6.14
N LEU A 16 -8.50 -4.59 5.48
CA LEU A 16 -7.49 -5.17 4.62
C LEU A 16 -6.49 -6.02 5.42
N LEU A 17 -6.10 -5.55 6.61
CA LEU A 17 -5.12 -6.25 7.43
C LEU A 17 -5.68 -7.48 8.14
N GLU A 18 -7.00 -7.66 8.15
CA GLU A 18 -7.62 -8.92 8.58
C GLU A 18 -7.40 -10.03 7.56
N HIS A 19 -7.18 -9.68 6.30
CA HIS A 19 -7.06 -10.65 5.22
C HIS A 19 -5.62 -10.96 4.86
N TYR A 20 -4.77 -9.93 4.77
CA TYR A 20 -3.36 -10.10 4.40
C TYR A 20 -2.51 -9.10 5.17
N THR A 21 -1.21 -9.35 5.19
CA THR A 21 -0.25 -8.48 5.89
C THR A 21 0.12 -7.28 5.05
N GLU A 22 0.69 -6.26 5.72
CA GLU A 22 1.24 -5.10 5.02
C GLU A 22 2.31 -5.51 4.01
N GLU A 23 3.15 -6.48 4.37
CA GLU A 23 4.20 -6.99 3.48
C GLU A 23 3.62 -7.57 2.21
N THR A 24 2.56 -8.34 2.33
CA THR A 24 1.90 -8.95 1.17
C THR A 24 1.36 -7.89 0.23
N TYR A 25 0.65 -6.90 0.75
CA TYR A 25 0.13 -5.82 -0.07
C TYR A 25 1.25 -5.00 -0.69
N MET A 26 2.23 -4.62 0.12
CA MET A 26 3.34 -3.78 -0.35
C MET A 26 4.14 -4.49 -1.44
N SER A 27 4.46 -5.75 -1.24
CA SER A 27 5.21 -6.54 -2.23
C SER A 27 4.42 -6.67 -3.53
N TYR A 28 3.12 -6.91 -3.42
CA TYR A 28 2.27 -7.07 -4.61
C TYR A 28 2.29 -5.81 -5.48
N TYR A 29 2.06 -4.63 -4.87
CA TYR A 29 1.93 -3.41 -5.65
C TYR A 29 3.27 -2.83 -6.08
N THR A 30 4.32 -2.98 -5.29
CA THR A 30 5.64 -2.48 -5.66
C THR A 30 6.38 -3.43 -6.60
N GLY A 31 6.04 -4.72 -6.55
CA GLY A 31 6.80 -5.74 -7.27
C GLY A 31 8.17 -6.00 -6.65
N LEU A 32 8.42 -5.53 -5.43
CA LEU A 32 9.72 -5.63 -4.77
C LEU A 32 9.64 -6.57 -3.57
N PRO A 33 10.76 -7.26 -3.27
CA PRO A 33 10.83 -8.05 -2.04
C PRO A 33 10.91 -7.12 -0.83
N ILE A 34 10.21 -7.47 0.25
CA ILE A 34 10.25 -6.66 1.48
C ILE A 34 11.42 -7.15 2.33
N LYS A 35 12.56 -6.56 2.12
CA LYS A 35 13.79 -6.91 2.82
C LYS A 35 14.70 -5.69 2.88
N LYS A 36 15.80 -5.80 3.64
CA LYS A 36 16.81 -4.74 3.71
C LYS A 36 17.47 -4.53 2.36
N GLY A 37 17.87 -3.32 2.10
CA GLY A 37 18.57 -2.93 0.88
C GLY A 37 17.92 -1.76 0.21
N LEU A 38 18.52 -1.34 -0.88
CA LEU A 38 18.00 -0.28 -1.73
C LEU A 38 17.54 -0.87 -3.05
N PHE A 39 16.42 -0.38 -3.53
CA PHE A 39 15.79 -0.85 -4.76
C PHE A 39 15.57 0.32 -5.71
N LEU A 40 15.45 0.01 -7.00
CA LEU A 40 15.01 0.98 -7.98
C LEU A 40 13.54 1.30 -7.76
N SER A 41 13.15 2.57 -7.95
CA SER A 41 11.77 2.96 -7.79
C SER A 41 10.88 2.32 -8.85
N PRO A 42 9.79 1.64 -8.46
CA PRO A 42 8.82 1.12 -9.42
C PRO A 42 7.86 2.19 -9.95
N LEU A 43 7.91 3.41 -9.40
CA LEU A 43 6.99 4.48 -9.77
C LEU A 43 7.54 5.41 -10.84
N ARG A 44 8.82 5.28 -11.16
CA ARG A 44 9.47 6.11 -12.16
C ARG A 44 10.64 5.37 -12.77
N GLU A 45 11.12 5.88 -13.90
CA GLU A 45 12.36 5.39 -14.47
C GLU A 45 13.52 5.84 -13.56
N ASP A 46 14.18 4.88 -12.96
CA ASP A 46 15.19 5.14 -11.95
C ASP A 46 16.48 4.45 -12.38
N HIS A 47 17.61 5.17 -12.30
CA HIS A 47 18.91 4.62 -12.67
C HIS A 47 19.78 4.32 -11.45
N LYS A 48 19.32 4.69 -10.27
CA LYS A 48 20.07 4.56 -9.04
C LYS A 48 19.12 4.10 -7.94
N PRO A 49 19.46 3.00 -7.25
CA PRO A 49 18.59 2.53 -6.17
C PRO A 49 18.38 3.60 -5.10
N SER A 50 17.12 3.90 -4.82
CA SER A 50 16.76 4.97 -3.89
C SER A 50 15.63 4.57 -2.94
N VAL A 51 15.05 3.38 -3.09
CA VAL A 51 13.89 2.95 -2.31
C VAL A 51 14.32 1.95 -1.24
N ALA A 52 13.82 2.17 -0.03
CA ALA A 52 14.01 1.23 1.07
C ALA A 52 12.69 1.02 1.81
N PHE A 53 12.58 -0.12 2.48
CA PHE A 53 11.45 -0.41 3.35
C PHE A 53 11.91 -0.39 4.80
N TYR A 54 11.08 0.12 5.68
CA TYR A 54 11.35 0.06 7.11
C TYR A 54 10.07 0.06 7.92
N ARG A 55 10.18 -0.30 9.19
CA ARG A 55 9.05 -0.25 10.10
C ARG A 55 9.16 0.94 11.04
N THR A 56 8.04 1.61 11.23
CA THR A 56 7.95 2.66 12.24
C THR A 56 7.96 2.03 13.63
N PRO A 57 8.17 2.83 14.71
CA PRO A 57 8.05 2.32 16.07
C PRO A 57 6.70 1.66 16.37
N ASN A 58 5.64 2.07 15.67
CA ASN A 58 4.31 1.47 15.82
C ASN A 58 4.14 0.20 14.99
N GLY A 59 5.18 -0.23 14.28
CA GLY A 59 5.13 -1.47 13.52
C GLY A 59 4.58 -1.34 12.10
N ASN A 60 4.30 -0.12 11.64
CA ASN A 60 3.81 0.10 10.28
C ASN A 60 4.92 -0.03 9.26
N LEU A 61 4.63 -0.72 8.15
CA LEU A 61 5.58 -0.87 7.06
C LEU A 61 5.52 0.37 6.15
N ILE A 62 6.70 0.94 5.88
CA ILE A 62 6.83 2.16 5.09
C ILE A 62 7.70 1.92 3.86
N TYR A 63 7.23 2.45 2.74
CA TYR A 63 7.98 2.59 1.50
C TYR A 63 8.59 3.98 1.52
N LYS A 64 9.91 4.05 1.51
CA LYS A 64 10.64 5.32 1.53
C LYS A 64 11.47 5.46 0.28
N ASP A 65 11.27 6.53 -0.46
CA ASP A 65 12.10 6.86 -1.62
C ASP A 65 12.96 8.08 -1.28
N PHE A 66 14.25 7.86 -1.15
CA PHE A 66 15.19 8.93 -0.85
C PHE A 66 15.41 9.86 -2.03
N GLY A 67 15.04 9.46 -3.22
CA GLY A 67 15.21 10.28 -4.42
C GLY A 67 14.18 11.40 -4.54
N ASP A 68 12.94 11.16 -4.16
CA ASP A 68 11.88 12.17 -4.27
C ASP A 68 11.18 12.48 -2.94
N GLY A 69 11.59 11.85 -1.86
CA GLY A 69 11.02 12.08 -0.54
C GLY A 69 9.72 11.34 -0.24
N THR A 70 9.26 10.48 -1.13
CA THR A 70 8.06 9.69 -0.88
C THR A 70 8.22 8.86 0.39
N HIS A 71 7.18 8.84 1.22
CA HIS A 71 7.20 8.16 2.51
C HIS A 71 5.77 7.72 2.81
N VAL A 72 5.43 6.48 2.44
CA VAL A 72 4.04 6.04 2.45
C VAL A 72 3.86 4.59 2.90
N SER A 73 2.67 4.29 3.39
CA SER A 73 2.21 2.92 3.62
C SER A 73 1.83 2.28 2.28
N PHE A 74 1.42 1.00 2.33
CA PHE A 74 0.96 0.32 1.12
C PHE A 74 -0.24 1.03 0.49
N ILE A 75 -1.14 1.58 1.29
CA ILE A 75 -2.30 2.32 0.75
C ILE A 75 -1.82 3.59 0.06
N GLY A 76 -0.92 4.33 0.69
CA GLY A 76 -0.34 5.52 0.08
C GLY A 76 0.43 5.22 -1.19
N PHE A 77 1.09 4.06 -1.24
CA PHE A 77 1.77 3.62 -2.46
C PHE A 77 0.76 3.41 -3.60
N VAL A 78 -0.35 2.74 -3.32
CA VAL A 78 -1.41 2.52 -4.32
C VAL A 78 -1.99 3.84 -4.80
N MET A 79 -2.18 4.80 -3.89
CA MET A 79 -2.65 6.14 -4.25
C MET A 79 -1.72 6.78 -5.28
N LYS A 80 -0.42 6.69 -5.07
CA LYS A 80 0.56 7.26 -6.00
C LYS A 80 0.61 6.48 -7.31
N LYS A 81 0.60 5.17 -7.23
CA LYS A 81 0.72 4.31 -8.40
C LYS A 81 -0.42 4.53 -9.39
N TYR A 82 -1.63 4.66 -8.90
CA TYR A 82 -2.82 4.79 -9.74
C TYR A 82 -3.36 6.21 -9.79
N MET A 83 -2.74 7.14 -9.07
CA MET A 83 -3.17 8.54 -8.99
C MET A 83 -4.62 8.65 -8.55
N VAL A 84 -4.94 7.98 -7.45
CA VAL A 84 -6.28 7.92 -6.89
C VAL A 84 -6.30 8.40 -5.46
N ARG A 85 -7.50 8.65 -4.94
CA ARG A 85 -7.70 9.06 -3.55
C ARG A 85 -7.66 7.85 -2.62
N TYR A 86 -7.59 8.12 -1.34
CA TYR A 86 -7.45 7.10 -0.31
C TYR A 86 -8.55 6.03 -0.39
N TYR A 87 -9.81 6.43 -0.41
CA TYR A 87 -10.90 5.45 -0.44
C TYR A 87 -10.91 4.64 -1.74
N GLN A 88 -10.49 5.24 -2.84
CA GLN A 88 -10.37 4.52 -4.11
C GLN A 88 -9.25 3.49 -4.05
N ALA A 89 -8.14 3.84 -3.39
CA ALA A 89 -7.04 2.90 -3.18
C ALA A 89 -7.51 1.70 -2.35
N LEU A 90 -8.28 1.94 -1.30
CA LEU A 90 -8.84 0.86 -0.48
C LEU A 90 -9.69 -0.09 -1.32
N GLN A 91 -10.51 0.46 -2.20
CA GLN A 91 -11.36 -0.36 -3.07
C GLN A 91 -10.55 -1.16 -4.08
N ILE A 92 -9.53 -0.53 -4.67
CA ILE A 92 -8.64 -1.22 -5.61
C ILE A 92 -8.00 -2.42 -4.93
N ILE A 93 -7.46 -2.22 -3.73
CA ILE A 93 -6.80 -3.29 -2.99
C ILE A 93 -7.78 -4.41 -2.65
N ALA A 94 -8.97 -4.05 -2.17
CA ALA A 94 -9.98 -5.04 -1.82
C ALA A 94 -10.41 -5.85 -3.04
N GLU A 95 -10.56 -5.22 -4.19
CA GLU A 95 -10.94 -5.91 -5.42
C GLU A 95 -9.82 -6.81 -5.94
N ASP A 96 -8.57 -6.34 -5.88
CA ASP A 96 -7.43 -7.11 -6.37
C ASP A 96 -7.20 -8.38 -5.55
N PHE A 97 -7.50 -8.34 -4.27
CA PHE A 97 -7.22 -9.45 -3.35
C PHE A 97 -8.47 -10.25 -2.99
N GLY A 98 -9.56 -9.85 -3.45
CA GLY A 98 -10.68 -10.56 -3.10
C GLY A 98 -11.92 -10.64 -3.34
#